data_07ae58930e3a03233ebf69f18d0165c9
#
_entry.id   07ae58930e3a03233ebf69f18d0165c9
#
_cell.length_a   1.000
_cell.length_b   1.000
_cell.length_c   1.000
_cell.angle_alpha   90.00
_cell.angle_beta   90.00
_cell.angle_gamma   90.00
#
_symmetry.space_group_name_H-M   'P 1'
#
loop_
_entity.id
_entity.type
_entity.pdbx_description
1 polymer ?
#
loop_
_entity_poly.entity_id
_entity_poly.type
_entity_poly.pdbx_seq_one_letter_code
_entity_poly.pdbx_strand_id
1 'polypeptide(L)'
;MKVKNGSCIRRLSRKMLKASKRRNRIAIFAIALTTLLFTSIFTVGMSLNESYEMFQFRQIGGCNHGTFKQVDEQKAEAIASSKRVKQVGERRMAGFASDGVFGKVPAEISYMDANETKWSFAEPETGRMPERGNEIAMDTAALKLLGVEPKLGETVTLTWDVGDQAQEAYEKTDTFTLVGFWEYDDLVPVHFINVSEEYAGQVEQEAVEKGMQPFRRDLNVMMGSSVNIEGQMEAVLSELGYNWENENSPDYVGIGVNWGYTAAQAGASVDLSAAAGLAALLLLVVLTGYLIIYNVFQISVTGDIRFYGLLKTIGTTPRQLSRLIRHQALWLSLMGIPAGLAAGWGVGAVLTPVALSRTILGKEHIKVSGSWEIFAGAAAFALFTVLLSCAKPGRIAGKVSPVEAARYTEQALSGKKKRRAFRGAKVHQMAFSNLGRSSRKTVLVIVSLALSVTLLEEVSMFVGGFDAEKYVSNKSCTDFLVSGTDYFRFDHGGKKDYISAETVAQIAENTQAELSGSGYQPGGFVPTARIGKERMGQFLGRNYPEDMVRQLLEGMEKKDGDVVQSVQIGRAHV
;
A
#
# COMPACT_ATOMS: atom_id res chain seq x y z
N MET A 1 17.36 -31.85 41.85
CA MET A 1 18.43 -32.01 40.84
C MET A 1 17.93 -31.61 39.46
N LYS A 2 18.44 -30.51 38.87
CA LYS A 2 18.12 -30.12 37.48
C LYS A 2 19.07 -30.89 36.55
N VAL A 3 18.68 -32.08 36.11
CA VAL A 3 19.45 -32.84 35.13
C VAL A 3 19.29 -32.18 33.74
N LYS A 4 20.37 -31.56 33.26
CA LYS A 4 20.42 -30.95 31.90
C LYS A 4 20.70 -32.03 30.83
N ASN A 5 19.72 -32.88 30.47
CA ASN A 5 19.85 -33.89 29.42
C ASN A 5 19.30 -33.44 28.06
N GLY A 6 19.69 -32.25 27.58
CA GLY A 6 19.22 -31.71 26.27
C GLY A 6 19.63 -32.56 25.07
N SER A 7 20.82 -33.18 25.11
CA SER A 7 21.29 -34.08 24.01
C SER A 7 20.49 -35.36 23.94
N CYS A 8 20.14 -35.96 25.07
CA CYS A 8 19.31 -37.17 25.11
C CYS A 8 17.89 -36.88 24.58
N ILE A 9 17.28 -35.77 24.98
CA ILE A 9 15.95 -35.38 24.50
C ILE A 9 15.95 -35.15 22.98
N ARG A 10 16.97 -34.50 22.44
CA ARG A 10 17.13 -34.29 20.98
C ARG A 10 17.31 -35.62 20.23
N ARG A 11 18.12 -36.54 20.75
CA ARG A 11 18.33 -37.86 20.16
C ARG A 11 17.05 -38.70 20.19
N LEU A 12 16.33 -38.68 21.30
CA LEU A 12 15.04 -39.37 21.44
C LEU A 12 14.00 -38.79 20.49
N SER A 13 13.89 -37.47 20.38
CA SER A 13 13.01 -36.78 19.44
C SER A 13 13.23 -37.24 18.01
N ARG A 14 14.49 -37.29 17.54
CA ARG A 14 14.85 -37.75 16.17
C ARG A 14 14.46 -39.22 15.95
N LYS A 15 14.69 -40.13 16.94
CA LYS A 15 14.31 -41.54 16.81
C LYS A 15 12.80 -41.72 16.73
N MET A 16 12.03 -40.96 17.52
CA MET A 16 10.56 -40.98 17.46
C MET A 16 10.02 -40.48 16.11
N LEU A 17 10.62 -39.40 15.58
CA LEU A 17 10.26 -38.90 14.24
C LEU A 17 10.49 -39.97 13.17
N LYS A 18 11.63 -40.68 13.21
CA LYS A 18 11.91 -41.77 12.24
C LYS A 18 10.91 -42.94 12.35
N ALA A 19 10.44 -43.24 13.55
CA ALA A 19 9.48 -44.33 13.78
C ALA A 19 8.03 -44.00 13.31
N SER A 20 7.65 -42.72 13.26
CA SER A 20 6.26 -42.28 13.03
C SER A 20 6.04 -41.59 11.67
N LYS A 21 6.55 -42.15 10.56
CA LYS A 21 6.55 -41.54 9.22
C LYS A 21 5.18 -41.05 8.72
N ARG A 22 4.10 -41.82 8.88
CA ARG A 22 2.74 -41.44 8.41
C ARG A 22 2.23 -40.20 9.15
N ARG A 23 2.39 -40.19 10.47
CA ARG A 23 1.97 -39.10 11.34
C ARG A 23 2.75 -37.81 11.04
N ASN A 24 4.06 -37.94 10.85
CA ASN A 24 4.91 -36.79 10.54
C ASN A 24 4.53 -36.14 9.20
N ARG A 25 4.19 -36.94 8.18
CA ARG A 25 3.71 -36.41 6.89
C ARG A 25 2.43 -35.59 7.07
N ILE A 26 1.48 -36.06 7.88
CA ILE A 26 0.26 -35.31 8.18
C ILE A 26 0.58 -34.01 8.92
N ALA A 27 1.49 -34.05 9.89
CA ALA A 27 1.88 -32.85 10.62
C ALA A 27 2.65 -31.86 9.75
N ILE A 28 3.58 -32.30 8.90
CA ILE A 28 4.28 -31.47 7.93
C ILE A 28 3.28 -30.82 6.97
N PHE A 29 2.34 -31.61 6.44
CA PHE A 29 1.30 -31.11 5.54
C PHE A 29 0.41 -30.04 6.22
N ALA A 30 0.00 -30.25 7.47
CA ALA A 30 -0.78 -29.28 8.22
C ALA A 30 0.00 -27.96 8.47
N ILE A 31 1.29 -28.09 8.83
CA ILE A 31 2.16 -26.92 8.99
C ILE A 31 2.35 -26.21 7.64
N ALA A 32 2.62 -26.94 6.57
CA ALA A 32 2.77 -26.40 5.24
C ALA A 32 1.48 -25.69 4.77
N LEU A 33 0.31 -26.29 4.99
CA LEU A 33 -0.99 -25.69 4.62
C LEU A 33 -1.25 -24.38 5.40
N THR A 34 -0.95 -24.38 6.69
CA THR A 34 -1.10 -23.17 7.51
C THR A 34 -0.11 -22.08 7.09
N THR A 35 1.15 -22.45 6.78
CA THR A 35 2.15 -21.51 6.27
C THR A 35 1.76 -21.01 4.88
N LEU A 36 1.25 -21.87 4.00
CA LEU A 36 0.72 -21.48 2.70
C LEU A 36 -0.37 -20.42 2.85
N LEU A 37 -1.33 -20.62 3.76
CA LEU A 37 -2.39 -19.65 4.02
C LEU A 37 -1.81 -18.29 4.42
N PHE A 38 -0.89 -18.25 5.38
CA PHE A 38 -0.27 -16.99 5.81
C PHE A 38 0.53 -16.33 4.68
N THR A 39 1.34 -17.11 3.97
CA THR A 39 2.16 -16.58 2.88
C THR A 39 1.30 -16.03 1.75
N SER A 40 0.25 -16.73 1.34
CA SER A 40 -0.65 -16.24 0.27
C SER A 40 -1.37 -14.96 0.68
N ILE A 41 -1.86 -14.86 1.92
CA ILE A 41 -2.50 -13.63 2.42
C ILE A 41 -1.50 -12.47 2.46
N PHE A 42 -0.29 -12.69 2.98
CA PHE A 42 0.73 -11.64 3.01
C PHE A 42 1.21 -11.25 1.60
N THR A 43 1.34 -12.21 0.68
CA THR A 43 1.70 -11.91 -0.71
C THR A 43 0.63 -11.04 -1.37
N VAL A 44 -0.64 -11.40 -1.27
CA VAL A 44 -1.74 -10.60 -1.84
C VAL A 44 -1.82 -9.23 -1.18
N GLY A 45 -1.74 -9.16 0.16
CA GLY A 45 -1.79 -7.89 0.90
C GLY A 45 -0.62 -6.95 0.57
N MET A 46 0.61 -7.46 0.53
CA MET A 46 1.79 -6.65 0.16
C MET A 46 1.75 -6.25 -1.30
N SER A 47 1.33 -7.15 -2.20
CA SER A 47 1.18 -6.82 -3.62
C SER A 47 0.12 -5.76 -3.86
N LEU A 48 -0.99 -5.81 -3.13
CA LEU A 48 -2.03 -4.78 -3.17
C LEU A 48 -1.45 -3.43 -2.73
N ASN A 49 -0.73 -3.41 -1.59
CA ASN A 49 -0.10 -2.19 -1.07
C ASN A 49 0.92 -1.62 -2.05
N GLU A 50 1.87 -2.43 -2.54
CA GLU A 50 2.90 -1.98 -3.49
C GLU A 50 2.28 -1.50 -4.82
N SER A 51 1.26 -2.18 -5.33
CA SER A 51 0.57 -1.75 -6.55
C SER A 51 -0.21 -0.45 -6.34
N TYR A 52 -0.87 -0.29 -5.19
CA TYR A 52 -1.58 0.94 -4.83
C TYR A 52 -0.61 2.11 -4.65
N GLU A 53 0.48 1.95 -3.91
CA GLU A 53 1.50 2.98 -3.75
C GLU A 53 2.10 3.38 -5.10
N MET A 54 2.44 2.40 -5.95
CA MET A 54 2.99 2.67 -7.27
C MET A 54 2.00 3.44 -8.18
N PHE A 55 0.71 3.12 -8.10
CA PHE A 55 -0.34 3.86 -8.79
C PHE A 55 -0.42 5.32 -8.28
N GLN A 56 -0.38 5.51 -6.97
CA GLN A 56 -0.41 6.84 -6.36
C GLN A 56 0.86 7.66 -6.71
N PHE A 57 2.03 7.03 -6.70
CA PHE A 57 3.29 7.71 -7.07
C PHE A 57 3.26 8.24 -8.50
N ARG A 58 2.70 7.46 -9.43
CA ARG A 58 2.53 7.92 -10.81
C ARG A 58 1.55 9.07 -10.92
N GLN A 59 0.42 9.01 -10.21
CA GLN A 59 -0.55 10.11 -10.20
C GLN A 59 -0.01 11.39 -9.56
N ILE A 60 0.88 11.28 -8.57
CA ILE A 60 1.54 12.42 -7.91
C ILE A 60 2.73 12.92 -8.73
N GLY A 61 3.26 12.08 -9.63
CA GLY A 61 4.42 12.38 -10.48
C GLY A 61 5.76 12.08 -9.83
N GLY A 62 5.81 11.31 -8.73
CA GLY A 62 7.07 10.92 -8.12
C GLY A 62 6.96 9.94 -6.96
N CYS A 63 8.02 9.14 -6.74
CA CYS A 63 8.11 8.17 -5.64
C CYS A 63 9.05 8.61 -4.50
N ASN A 64 9.48 9.87 -4.46
CA ASN A 64 10.20 10.46 -3.33
C ASN A 64 9.34 10.50 -2.07
N HIS A 65 9.93 10.49 -0.88
CA HIS A 65 9.18 10.57 0.38
C HIS A 65 8.55 11.96 0.61
N GLY A 66 9.26 13.01 0.20
CA GLY A 66 8.77 14.38 0.32
C GLY A 66 9.69 15.37 -0.38
N THR A 67 9.26 16.61 -0.42
CA THR A 67 9.92 17.71 -1.13
C THR A 67 10.12 18.88 -0.18
N PHE A 68 11.34 19.37 -0.09
CA PHE A 68 11.62 20.69 0.49
C PHE A 68 11.53 21.72 -0.64
N LYS A 69 10.58 22.62 -0.51
CA LYS A 69 10.24 23.61 -1.54
C LYS A 69 10.92 24.94 -1.28
N GLN A 70 11.22 25.68 -2.35
CA GLN A 70 11.80 27.01 -2.29
C GLN A 70 13.17 27.04 -1.58
N VAL A 71 14.01 26.05 -1.88
CA VAL A 71 15.36 25.98 -1.34
C VAL A 71 16.34 26.68 -2.27
N ASP A 72 17.20 27.50 -1.69
CA ASP A 72 18.41 27.98 -2.36
C ASP A 72 19.53 26.94 -2.25
N GLU A 73 20.65 27.18 -2.91
CA GLU A 73 21.78 26.26 -2.95
C GLU A 73 22.34 25.95 -1.56
N GLN A 74 22.44 26.98 -0.70
CA GLN A 74 22.96 26.83 0.66
C GLN A 74 22.02 25.96 1.54
N LYS A 75 20.70 26.20 1.44
CA LYS A 75 19.70 25.39 2.15
C LYS A 75 19.69 23.97 1.63
N ALA A 76 19.79 23.77 0.31
CA ALA A 76 19.83 22.46 -0.32
C ALA A 76 21.03 21.62 0.17
N GLU A 77 22.24 22.22 0.20
CA GLU A 77 23.44 21.56 0.73
C GLU A 77 23.31 21.22 2.22
N ALA A 78 22.77 22.12 3.03
CA ALA A 78 22.55 21.90 4.46
C ALA A 78 21.57 20.73 4.69
N ILE A 79 20.47 20.70 3.97
CA ILE A 79 19.46 19.63 4.06
C ILE A 79 20.05 18.29 3.59
N ALA A 80 20.77 18.29 2.45
CA ALA A 80 21.41 17.09 1.91
C ALA A 80 22.46 16.48 2.86
N SER A 81 23.10 17.32 3.65
CA SER A 81 24.12 16.91 4.65
C SER A 81 23.50 16.32 5.93
N SER A 82 22.19 16.42 6.12
CA SER A 82 21.51 15.88 7.30
C SER A 82 21.56 14.36 7.34
N LYS A 83 21.90 13.79 8.49
CA LYS A 83 21.94 12.32 8.71
C LYS A 83 20.57 11.64 8.55
N ARG A 84 19.48 12.40 8.64
CA ARG A 84 18.10 11.89 8.49
C ARG A 84 17.73 11.68 7.04
N VAL A 85 18.29 12.49 6.13
CA VAL A 85 18.13 12.37 4.69
C VAL A 85 19.03 11.26 4.17
N LYS A 86 18.47 10.33 3.40
CA LYS A 86 19.21 9.19 2.84
C LYS A 86 19.68 9.45 1.43
N GLN A 87 18.83 10.05 0.63
CA GLN A 87 19.10 10.41 -0.76
C GLN A 87 18.38 11.71 -1.07
N VAL A 88 18.94 12.47 -1.96
CA VAL A 88 18.35 13.69 -2.51
C VAL A 88 18.24 13.59 -4.01
N GLY A 89 17.22 14.24 -4.58
CA GLY A 89 17.04 14.47 -6.00
C GLY A 89 16.71 15.95 -6.20
N GLU A 90 17.35 16.58 -7.16
CA GLU A 90 17.13 17.99 -7.48
C GLU A 90 16.32 18.12 -8.76
N ARG A 91 15.25 18.94 -8.67
CA ARG A 91 14.48 19.39 -9.82
C ARG A 91 14.49 20.91 -9.87
N ARG A 92 14.86 21.44 -11.03
CA ARG A 92 14.87 22.86 -11.31
C ARG A 92 13.93 23.14 -12.48
N MET A 93 12.76 23.67 -12.18
CA MET A 93 11.71 23.92 -13.16
C MET A 93 11.99 25.23 -13.89
N ALA A 94 12.16 25.16 -15.22
CA ALA A 94 12.41 26.32 -16.06
C ALA A 94 11.13 26.96 -16.62
N GLY A 95 10.08 26.14 -16.83
CA GLY A 95 8.81 26.63 -17.36
C GLY A 95 7.93 25.52 -17.94
N PHE A 96 6.95 25.94 -18.76
CA PHE A 96 5.99 25.04 -19.39
C PHE A 96 5.88 25.31 -20.89
N ALA A 97 5.73 24.25 -21.68
CA ALA A 97 5.47 24.40 -23.11
C ALA A 97 4.12 25.12 -23.33
N SER A 98 4.14 26.17 -24.17
CA SER A 98 2.97 26.97 -24.52
C SER A 98 2.32 26.51 -25.84
N ASP A 99 2.93 25.54 -26.53
CA ASP A 99 2.34 24.93 -27.71
C ASP A 99 0.96 24.33 -27.39
N GLY A 100 -0.05 24.69 -28.18
CA GLY A 100 -1.45 24.25 -27.93
C GLY A 100 -1.66 22.74 -27.94
N VAL A 101 -0.70 21.96 -28.43
CA VAL A 101 -0.72 20.49 -28.41
C VAL A 101 -0.62 19.92 -27.01
N PHE A 102 -0.04 20.67 -26.05
CA PHE A 102 0.05 20.30 -24.63
C PHE A 102 -1.11 20.82 -23.78
N GLY A 103 -2.19 21.24 -24.40
CA GLY A 103 -3.35 21.78 -23.69
C GLY A 103 -4.01 20.82 -22.72
N LYS A 104 -4.05 19.51 -23.04
CA LYS A 104 -4.68 18.48 -22.18
C LYS A 104 -3.79 18.04 -21.02
N VAL A 105 -2.53 17.76 -21.31
CA VAL A 105 -1.50 17.38 -20.34
C VAL A 105 -0.38 18.40 -20.44
N PRO A 106 -0.04 19.12 -19.37
CA PRO A 106 1.03 20.13 -19.42
C PRO A 106 2.37 19.45 -19.69
N ALA A 107 3.25 20.17 -20.38
CA ALA A 107 4.62 19.73 -20.59
C ALA A 107 5.56 20.66 -19.82
N GLU A 108 6.19 20.13 -18.78
CA GLU A 108 7.12 20.83 -17.91
C GLU A 108 8.54 20.75 -18.48
N ILE A 109 9.21 21.88 -18.58
CA ILE A 109 10.62 21.97 -18.97
C ILE A 109 11.43 22.16 -17.73
N SER A 110 12.27 21.17 -17.41
CA SER A 110 13.04 21.15 -16.16
C SER A 110 14.39 20.44 -16.33
N TYR A 111 15.33 20.80 -15.48
CA TYR A 111 16.50 20.00 -15.19
C TYR A 111 16.18 19.04 -14.05
N MET A 112 16.57 17.79 -14.20
CA MET A 112 16.46 16.74 -13.17
C MET A 112 17.78 16.01 -13.04
N ASP A 113 18.25 15.82 -11.80
CA ASP A 113 19.40 14.95 -11.54
C ASP A 113 19.04 13.47 -11.70
N ALA A 114 20.04 12.58 -11.57
CA ALA A 114 19.86 11.15 -11.78
C ALA A 114 18.87 10.49 -10.80
N ASN A 115 18.78 10.98 -9.56
CA ASN A 115 17.84 10.46 -8.58
C ASN A 115 16.42 10.91 -8.90
N GLU A 116 16.26 12.21 -9.19
CA GLU A 116 14.98 12.81 -9.51
C GLU A 116 14.37 12.20 -10.77
N THR A 117 15.17 12.06 -11.82
CA THR A 117 14.76 11.43 -13.08
C THR A 117 14.17 10.04 -12.85
N LYS A 118 14.82 9.24 -12.01
CA LYS A 118 14.37 7.91 -11.65
C LYS A 118 13.09 7.93 -10.80
N TRP A 119 13.00 8.88 -9.87
CA TRP A 119 11.83 8.97 -8.97
C TRP A 119 10.60 9.51 -9.69
N SER A 120 10.79 10.41 -10.66
CA SER A 120 9.72 11.00 -11.47
C SER A 120 9.33 10.16 -12.69
N PHE A 121 9.80 8.92 -12.82
CA PHE A 121 9.52 8.02 -13.94
C PHE A 121 9.92 8.59 -15.31
N ALA A 122 10.94 9.43 -15.36
CA ALA A 122 11.42 10.13 -16.55
C ALA A 122 12.83 9.65 -16.99
N GLU A 123 13.20 8.42 -16.61
CA GLU A 123 14.50 7.84 -16.99
C GLU A 123 14.44 7.34 -18.45
N PRO A 124 15.36 7.79 -19.34
CA PRO A 124 15.35 7.36 -20.73
C PRO A 124 15.55 5.85 -20.88
N GLU A 125 14.63 5.20 -21.60
CA GLU A 125 14.76 3.80 -22.01
C GLU A 125 15.72 3.66 -23.21
N THR A 126 15.77 4.72 -24.04
CA THR A 126 16.66 4.79 -25.19
C THR A 126 17.45 6.10 -25.12
N GLY A 127 18.74 5.99 -25.29
CA GLY A 127 19.66 7.13 -25.23
C GLY A 127 20.13 7.45 -23.81
N ARG A 128 20.22 8.70 -23.45
CA ARG A 128 20.69 9.20 -22.16
C ARG A 128 19.99 10.51 -21.75
N MET A 129 20.21 10.94 -20.52
CA MET A 129 19.82 12.27 -20.08
C MET A 129 20.67 13.35 -20.76
N PRO A 130 20.12 14.57 -20.92
CA PRO A 130 20.86 15.72 -21.42
C PRO A 130 22.03 16.10 -20.50
N GLU A 131 23.22 16.26 -21.06
CA GLU A 131 24.42 16.59 -20.30
C GLU A 131 24.91 18.03 -20.54
N ARG A 132 24.67 18.57 -21.75
CA ARG A 132 25.22 19.87 -22.12
C ARG A 132 24.42 20.57 -23.23
N GLY A 133 24.51 21.89 -23.24
CA GLY A 133 23.90 22.74 -24.29
C GLY A 133 22.42 22.46 -24.51
N ASN A 134 21.98 22.56 -25.72
CA ASN A 134 20.58 22.38 -26.15
C ASN A 134 20.24 20.90 -26.38
N GLU A 135 20.66 20.00 -25.51
CA GLU A 135 20.20 18.60 -25.51
C GLU A 135 18.88 18.49 -24.77
N ILE A 136 18.02 17.54 -25.21
CA ILE A 136 16.70 17.30 -24.64
C ILE A 136 16.41 15.82 -24.52
N ALA A 137 15.66 15.44 -23.48
CA ALA A 137 15.06 14.13 -23.35
C ALA A 137 13.59 14.26 -22.93
N MET A 138 12.70 13.46 -23.54
CA MET A 138 11.26 13.55 -23.31
C MET A 138 10.54 12.24 -23.62
N ASP A 139 9.30 12.15 -23.24
CA ASP A 139 8.49 10.97 -23.52
C ASP A 139 8.01 10.87 -24.98
N THR A 140 7.68 9.64 -25.41
CA THR A 140 7.25 9.35 -26.77
C THR A 140 5.91 10.00 -27.17
N ALA A 141 5.00 10.22 -26.20
CA ALA A 141 3.73 10.88 -26.49
C ALA A 141 3.91 12.37 -26.73
N ALA A 142 4.79 13.05 -25.97
CA ALA A 142 5.16 14.43 -26.21
C ALA A 142 5.82 14.60 -27.61
N LEU A 143 6.75 13.72 -27.98
CA LEU A 143 7.34 13.70 -29.32
C LEU A 143 6.27 13.56 -30.43
N LYS A 144 5.33 12.64 -30.24
CA LYS A 144 4.22 12.42 -31.17
C LYS A 144 3.32 13.65 -31.31
N LEU A 145 3.03 14.34 -30.20
CA LEU A 145 2.24 15.59 -30.21
C LEU A 145 2.95 16.68 -31.01
N LEU A 146 4.27 16.76 -30.95
CA LEU A 146 5.10 17.69 -31.72
C LEU A 146 5.34 17.23 -33.17
N GLY A 147 4.90 16.03 -33.55
CA GLY A 147 5.13 15.46 -34.89
C GLY A 147 6.59 15.03 -35.13
N VAL A 148 7.35 14.77 -34.07
CA VAL A 148 8.76 14.34 -34.13
C VAL A 148 8.85 12.82 -33.94
N GLU A 149 9.65 12.15 -34.78
CA GLU A 149 9.90 10.71 -34.62
C GLU A 149 10.78 10.43 -33.38
N PRO A 150 10.51 9.37 -32.61
CA PRO A 150 11.34 8.99 -31.46
C PRO A 150 12.67 8.36 -31.92
N LYS A 151 13.58 9.19 -32.38
CA LYS A 151 14.90 8.79 -32.89
C LYS A 151 15.97 9.74 -32.38
N LEU A 152 17.04 9.18 -31.83
CA LEU A 152 18.16 9.98 -31.31
C LEU A 152 18.80 10.84 -32.41
N GLY A 153 19.09 12.09 -32.06
CA GLY A 153 19.67 13.09 -32.95
C GLY A 153 18.64 13.88 -33.74
N GLU A 154 17.36 13.60 -33.64
CA GLU A 154 16.29 14.41 -34.25
C GLU A 154 16.24 15.80 -33.59
N THR A 155 15.79 16.78 -34.37
CA THR A 155 15.65 18.17 -33.94
C THR A 155 14.25 18.41 -33.41
N VAL A 156 14.16 18.92 -32.19
CA VAL A 156 12.89 19.28 -31.53
C VAL A 156 12.85 20.80 -31.33
N THR A 157 11.83 21.45 -31.88
CA THR A 157 11.58 22.88 -31.64
C THR A 157 10.41 23.03 -30.69
N LEU A 158 10.59 23.78 -29.63
CA LEU A 158 9.60 24.02 -28.58
C LEU A 158 9.38 25.51 -28.39
N THR A 159 8.11 25.91 -28.31
CA THR A 159 7.69 27.21 -27.82
C THR A 159 7.16 27.06 -26.41
N TRP A 160 7.66 27.83 -25.48
CA TRP A 160 7.39 27.66 -24.07
C TRP A 160 7.48 28.96 -23.27
N ASP A 161 6.76 29.02 -22.17
CA ASP A 161 6.74 30.12 -21.23
C ASP A 161 7.81 29.87 -20.18
N VAL A 162 8.79 30.80 -20.07
CA VAL A 162 9.85 30.77 -19.08
C VAL A 162 9.33 31.24 -17.74
N GLY A 163 9.54 30.47 -16.69
CA GLY A 163 9.14 30.78 -15.31
C GLY A 163 7.96 29.98 -14.80
N ASP A 164 7.65 30.14 -13.52
CA ASP A 164 6.46 29.56 -12.88
C ASP A 164 5.23 30.41 -13.25
N GLN A 165 4.08 29.80 -13.40
CA GLN A 165 2.81 30.47 -13.77
C GLN A 165 2.39 31.59 -12.80
N ALA A 166 3.00 31.64 -11.61
CA ALA A 166 2.79 32.70 -10.61
C ALA A 166 3.62 33.99 -10.90
N GLN A 167 4.56 33.97 -11.85
CA GLN A 167 5.44 35.08 -12.21
C GLN A 167 5.10 35.61 -13.59
N GLU A 168 5.58 36.81 -13.92
CA GLU A 168 5.50 37.36 -15.29
C GLU A 168 6.35 36.48 -16.24
N ALA A 169 5.71 35.52 -16.88
CA ALA A 169 6.33 34.61 -17.84
C ALA A 169 6.57 35.35 -19.18
N TYR A 170 7.64 34.98 -19.88
CA TYR A 170 7.86 35.41 -21.25
C TYR A 170 8.02 34.18 -22.17
N GLU A 171 7.48 34.30 -23.37
CA GLU A 171 7.55 33.23 -24.36
C GLU A 171 8.94 33.15 -25.00
N LYS A 172 9.44 31.94 -25.16
CA LYS A 172 10.71 31.62 -25.81
C LYS A 172 10.52 30.44 -26.76
N THR A 173 11.20 30.51 -27.91
CA THR A 173 11.24 29.37 -28.85
C THR A 173 12.67 28.92 -29.01
N ASP A 174 12.97 27.70 -28.68
CA ASP A 174 14.29 27.11 -28.77
C ASP A 174 14.28 25.79 -29.56
N THR A 175 15.44 25.47 -30.09
CA THR A 175 15.66 24.24 -30.86
C THR A 175 16.66 23.36 -30.13
N PHE A 176 16.31 22.10 -29.97
CA PHE A 176 17.04 21.11 -29.21
C PHE A 176 17.40 19.89 -30.04
N THR A 177 18.39 19.13 -29.58
CA THR A 177 18.75 17.81 -30.12
C THR A 177 18.25 16.74 -29.17
N LEU A 178 17.43 15.79 -29.66
CA LEU A 178 16.91 14.68 -28.87
C LEU A 178 18.02 13.67 -28.56
N VAL A 179 18.35 13.50 -27.27
CA VAL A 179 19.42 12.58 -26.81
C VAL A 179 18.88 11.40 -26.00
N GLY A 180 17.62 11.44 -25.60
CA GLY A 180 16.98 10.36 -24.88
C GLY A 180 15.47 10.44 -24.95
N PHE A 181 14.82 9.29 -24.83
CA PHE A 181 13.37 9.21 -24.74
C PHE A 181 12.92 7.94 -24.03
N TRP A 182 11.69 7.97 -23.48
CA TRP A 182 11.03 6.87 -22.78
C TRP A 182 9.57 6.77 -23.21
N GLU A 183 8.93 5.63 -22.92
CA GLU A 183 7.52 5.46 -23.17
C GLU A 183 6.69 6.26 -22.15
N TYR A 184 5.66 6.97 -22.63
CA TYR A 184 4.80 7.77 -21.78
C TYR A 184 3.92 6.90 -20.89
N ASP A 185 3.88 7.21 -19.61
CA ASP A 185 3.00 6.57 -18.63
C ASP A 185 1.72 7.42 -18.47
N ASP A 186 0.59 6.90 -18.93
CA ASP A 186 -0.71 7.59 -18.91
C ASP A 186 -1.21 7.99 -17.51
N LEU A 187 -0.63 7.44 -16.47
CA LEU A 187 -0.94 7.79 -15.08
C LEU A 187 -0.21 9.04 -14.61
N VAL A 188 0.89 9.42 -15.25
CA VAL A 188 1.66 10.63 -14.92
C VAL A 188 0.97 11.85 -15.53
N PRO A 189 0.53 12.83 -14.71
CA PRO A 189 -0.31 13.94 -15.19
C PRO A 189 0.47 15.07 -15.88
N VAL A 190 1.72 14.83 -16.29
CA VAL A 190 2.62 15.81 -16.88
C VAL A 190 3.57 15.14 -17.87
N HIS A 191 3.86 15.81 -18.99
CA HIS A 191 4.97 15.44 -19.84
C HIS A 191 6.25 16.07 -19.31
N PHE A 192 7.23 15.28 -18.90
CA PHE A 192 8.52 15.81 -18.51
C PHE A 192 9.41 16.02 -19.72
N ILE A 193 9.87 17.24 -19.88
CA ILE A 193 10.84 17.65 -20.89
C ILE A 193 12.12 18.01 -20.19
N ASN A 194 13.07 17.09 -20.16
CA ASN A 194 14.32 17.27 -19.44
C ASN A 194 15.36 17.96 -20.31
N VAL A 195 15.97 19.00 -19.77
CA VAL A 195 17.06 19.77 -20.38
C VAL A 195 18.36 19.60 -19.59
N SER A 196 19.49 20.01 -20.16
CA SER A 196 20.77 19.98 -19.45
C SER A 196 20.83 21.01 -18.33
N GLU A 197 21.65 20.73 -17.30
CA GLU A 197 21.89 21.68 -16.21
C GLU A 197 22.44 23.02 -16.73
N GLU A 198 23.36 22.94 -17.69
CA GLU A 198 23.95 24.09 -18.34
C GLU A 198 22.86 24.97 -19.00
N TYR A 199 21.97 24.37 -19.77
CA TYR A 199 20.88 25.10 -20.42
C TYR A 199 19.91 25.71 -19.40
N ALA A 200 19.48 24.95 -18.40
CA ALA A 200 18.61 25.47 -17.34
C ALA A 200 19.25 26.67 -16.60
N GLY A 201 20.54 26.60 -16.30
CA GLY A 201 21.28 27.68 -15.69
C GLY A 201 21.39 28.94 -16.58
N GLN A 202 21.61 28.77 -17.90
CA GLN A 202 21.63 29.90 -18.86
C GLN A 202 20.28 30.59 -18.94
N VAL A 203 19.18 29.82 -19.00
CA VAL A 203 17.82 30.37 -19.03
C VAL A 203 17.47 31.06 -17.72
N GLU A 204 17.87 30.50 -16.57
CA GLU A 204 17.68 31.14 -15.26
C GLU A 204 18.40 32.49 -15.19
N GLN A 205 19.65 32.56 -15.65
CA GLN A 205 20.39 33.79 -15.69
C GLN A 205 19.73 34.85 -16.60
N GLU A 206 19.27 34.44 -17.80
CA GLU A 206 18.51 35.29 -18.72
C GLU A 206 17.21 35.81 -18.07
N ALA A 207 16.49 34.97 -17.34
CA ALA A 207 15.27 35.35 -16.64
C ALA A 207 15.54 36.36 -15.52
N VAL A 208 16.60 36.15 -14.74
CA VAL A 208 17.01 37.09 -13.68
C VAL A 208 17.45 38.45 -14.26
N GLU A 209 18.16 38.48 -15.39
CA GLU A 209 18.51 39.72 -16.10
C GLU A 209 17.28 40.50 -16.58
N LYS A 210 16.17 39.77 -16.86
CA LYS A 210 14.87 40.38 -17.20
C LYS A 210 14.04 40.79 -15.96
N GLY A 211 14.58 40.63 -14.76
CA GLY A 211 13.92 41.02 -13.51
C GLY A 211 13.06 39.95 -12.86
N MET A 212 13.10 38.71 -13.34
CA MET A 212 12.42 37.57 -12.71
C MET A 212 13.18 37.09 -11.47
N GLN A 213 12.49 36.41 -10.58
CA GLN A 213 13.13 35.69 -9.48
C GLN A 213 13.86 34.44 -10.02
N PRO A 214 14.94 33.98 -9.36
CA PRO A 214 15.58 32.71 -9.69
C PRO A 214 14.55 31.56 -9.74
N PHE A 215 14.85 30.57 -10.56
CA PHE A 215 13.95 29.41 -10.71
C PHE A 215 13.77 28.70 -9.38
N ARG A 216 12.58 28.25 -9.19
CA ARG A 216 12.23 27.44 -8.03
C ARG A 216 13.00 26.13 -8.05
N ARG A 217 13.74 25.86 -6.98
CA ARG A 217 14.40 24.59 -6.74
C ARG A 217 13.59 23.78 -5.76
N ASP A 218 13.19 22.60 -6.17
CA ASP A 218 12.55 21.60 -5.32
C ASP A 218 13.58 20.51 -5.01
N LEU A 219 13.89 20.32 -3.73
CA LEU A 219 14.77 19.26 -3.26
C LEU A 219 13.93 18.08 -2.80
N ASN A 220 13.82 17.09 -3.65
CA ASN A 220 13.14 15.85 -3.35
C ASN A 220 14.02 14.93 -2.49
N VAL A 221 13.43 14.26 -1.52
CA VAL A 221 14.20 13.49 -0.53
C VAL A 221 13.62 12.10 -0.27
N MET A 222 14.54 11.15 -0.03
CA MET A 222 14.25 9.89 0.62
C MET A 222 14.69 9.96 2.08
N MET A 223 13.74 9.79 3.00
CA MET A 223 13.98 9.72 4.43
C MET A 223 14.36 8.28 4.86
N GLY A 224 14.70 8.09 6.11
CA GLY A 224 15.03 6.76 6.65
C GLY A 224 13.88 5.76 6.62
N SER A 225 12.62 6.23 6.58
CA SER A 225 11.39 5.45 6.59
C SER A 225 10.25 6.26 5.99
N SER A 226 9.28 5.59 5.37
CA SER A 226 8.03 6.20 4.91
C SER A 226 7.00 6.42 6.03
N VAL A 227 7.30 5.99 7.26
CA VAL A 227 6.44 6.22 8.42
C VAL A 227 6.67 7.61 8.99
N ASN A 228 5.60 8.41 9.14
CA ASN A 228 5.68 9.78 9.66
C ASN A 228 6.70 10.65 8.90
N ILE A 229 6.56 10.72 7.60
CA ILE A 229 7.45 11.49 6.72
C ILE A 229 7.48 12.96 7.15
N GLU A 230 6.31 13.55 7.39
CA GLU A 230 6.18 14.95 7.81
C GLU A 230 7.03 15.26 9.06
N GLY A 231 6.84 14.51 10.14
CA GLY A 231 7.62 14.73 11.36
C GLY A 231 9.13 14.47 11.21
N GLN A 232 9.53 13.60 10.24
CA GLN A 232 10.95 13.43 9.93
C GLN A 232 11.51 14.67 9.20
N MET A 233 10.74 15.25 8.26
CA MET A 233 11.13 16.46 7.52
C MET A 233 11.16 17.68 8.43
N GLU A 234 10.15 17.88 9.29
CA GLU A 234 10.12 18.92 10.32
C GLU A 234 11.34 18.84 11.25
N ALA A 235 11.71 17.61 11.65
CA ALA A 235 12.89 17.42 12.49
C ALA A 235 14.19 17.81 11.78
N VAL A 236 14.30 17.63 10.44
CA VAL A 236 15.44 18.12 9.66
C VAL A 236 15.51 19.65 9.70
N LEU A 237 14.39 20.32 9.41
CA LEU A 237 14.33 21.79 9.38
C LEU A 237 14.59 22.38 10.77
N SER A 238 14.01 21.79 11.81
CA SER A 238 14.23 22.20 13.20
C SER A 238 15.70 22.07 13.62
N GLU A 239 16.40 20.98 13.24
CA GLU A 239 17.83 20.79 13.52
C GLU A 239 18.71 21.82 12.80
N LEU A 240 18.29 22.28 11.62
CA LEU A 240 18.99 23.28 10.82
C LEU A 240 18.59 24.73 11.16
N GLY A 241 17.55 24.92 11.97
CA GLY A 241 17.06 26.24 12.37
C GLY A 241 16.19 26.93 11.32
N TYR A 242 15.64 26.20 10.35
CA TYR A 242 14.74 26.71 9.34
C TYR A 242 13.28 26.70 9.81
N ASN A 243 12.48 27.63 9.26
CA ASN A 243 11.05 27.76 9.55
C ASN A 243 10.20 27.14 8.44
N TRP A 244 9.18 26.36 8.80
CA TRP A 244 8.25 25.76 7.83
C TRP A 244 6.78 26.18 8.06
N GLU A 245 6.50 26.93 9.13
CA GLU A 245 5.14 27.35 9.46
C GLU A 245 4.81 28.76 8.91
N ASN A 246 5.80 29.62 8.77
CA ASN A 246 5.62 31.01 8.37
C ASN A 246 6.29 31.31 7.02
N GLU A 247 5.49 31.37 5.96
CA GLU A 247 5.95 31.64 4.59
C GLU A 247 6.64 32.99 4.41
N ASN A 248 6.38 33.95 5.31
CA ASN A 248 7.01 35.28 5.28
C ASN A 248 8.37 35.31 5.99
N SER A 249 8.83 34.23 6.57
CA SER A 249 10.14 34.14 7.20
C SER A 249 11.26 34.08 6.13
N PRO A 250 12.38 34.79 6.27
CA PRO A 250 13.52 34.68 5.35
C PRO A 250 14.13 33.27 5.35
N ASP A 251 13.97 32.53 6.45
CA ASP A 251 14.46 31.16 6.62
C ASP A 251 13.37 30.10 6.31
N TYR A 252 12.32 30.51 5.62
CA TYR A 252 11.23 29.61 5.26
C TYR A 252 11.68 28.52 4.29
N VAL A 253 11.22 27.29 4.56
CA VAL A 253 11.34 26.14 3.67
C VAL A 253 10.01 25.38 3.70
N GLY A 254 9.32 25.35 2.58
CA GLY A 254 8.06 24.60 2.47
C GLY A 254 8.27 23.09 2.52
N ILE A 255 7.35 22.38 3.16
CA ILE A 255 7.32 20.91 3.21
C ILE A 255 6.21 20.39 2.31
N GLY A 256 6.54 19.51 1.37
CA GLY A 256 5.60 18.72 0.61
C GLY A 256 5.76 17.25 0.97
N VAL A 257 4.71 16.62 1.52
CA VAL A 257 4.73 15.19 1.85
C VAL A 257 4.14 14.39 0.71
N ASN A 258 4.79 13.30 0.34
CA ASN A 258 4.21 12.36 -0.62
C ASN A 258 3.20 11.44 0.09
N TRP A 259 1.94 11.82 0.00
CA TRP A 259 0.82 11.06 0.56
C TRP A 259 0.48 9.77 -0.23
N GLY A 260 1.21 9.47 -1.29
CA GLY A 260 1.13 8.19 -1.99
C GLY A 260 1.56 7.00 -1.12
N TYR A 261 2.40 7.24 -0.10
CA TYR A 261 2.82 6.21 0.84
C TYR A 261 1.70 5.90 1.84
N THR A 262 1.24 4.65 1.88
CA THR A 262 0.21 4.19 2.84
C THR A 262 0.65 4.35 4.30
N ALA A 263 1.94 4.19 4.57
CA ALA A 263 2.51 4.39 5.90
C ALA A 263 2.48 5.87 6.33
N ALA A 264 2.60 6.82 5.40
CA ALA A 264 2.44 8.26 5.68
C ALA A 264 0.98 8.59 6.00
N GLN A 265 0.04 8.07 5.20
CA GLN A 265 -1.40 8.23 5.44
C GLN A 265 -1.84 7.66 6.80
N ALA A 266 -1.33 6.47 7.16
CA ALA A 266 -1.63 5.85 8.45
C ALA A 266 -1.06 6.62 9.66
N GLY A 267 0.00 7.40 9.46
CA GLY A 267 0.58 8.27 10.49
C GLY A 267 -0.25 9.52 10.77
N ALA A 268 -0.95 10.05 9.76
CA ALA A 268 -1.71 11.28 9.86
C ALA A 268 -3.10 11.09 10.50
N SER A 269 -3.75 9.93 10.28
CA SER A 269 -5.06 9.62 10.87
C SER A 269 -5.25 8.11 11.03
N VAL A 270 -5.06 7.59 12.24
CA VAL A 270 -5.40 6.19 12.53
C VAL A 270 -6.92 6.10 12.73
N ASP A 271 -7.62 5.63 11.70
CA ASP A 271 -9.01 5.22 11.89
C ASP A 271 -9.03 3.97 12.79
N LEU A 272 -9.46 4.17 14.04
CA LEU A 272 -9.56 3.12 15.05
C LEU A 272 -10.44 1.96 14.58
N SER A 273 -11.45 2.21 13.77
CA SER A 273 -12.35 1.18 13.22
C SER A 273 -11.63 0.30 12.20
N ALA A 274 -10.86 0.90 11.30
CA ALA A 274 -10.04 0.19 10.32
C ALA A 274 -8.93 -0.63 10.99
N ALA A 275 -8.24 -0.05 11.98
CA ALA A 275 -7.22 -0.74 12.77
C ALA A 275 -7.81 -1.93 13.54
N ALA A 276 -8.99 -1.78 14.15
CA ALA A 276 -9.69 -2.86 14.84
C ALA A 276 -10.13 -3.97 13.87
N GLY A 277 -10.62 -3.61 12.67
CA GLY A 277 -10.96 -4.56 11.62
C GLY A 277 -9.78 -5.40 11.16
N LEU A 278 -8.64 -4.76 10.89
CA LEU A 278 -7.39 -5.44 10.52
C LEU A 278 -6.89 -6.36 11.65
N ALA A 279 -6.92 -5.90 12.90
CA ALA A 279 -6.54 -6.71 14.05
C ALA A 279 -7.46 -7.92 14.24
N ALA A 280 -8.76 -7.78 14.02
CA ALA A 280 -9.73 -8.88 14.06
C ALA A 280 -9.46 -9.91 12.95
N LEU A 281 -9.18 -9.47 11.73
CA LEU A 281 -8.80 -10.34 10.62
C LEU A 281 -7.52 -11.13 10.92
N LEU A 282 -6.47 -10.47 11.39
CA LEU A 282 -5.23 -11.12 11.80
C LEU A 282 -5.45 -12.14 12.91
N LEU A 283 -6.25 -11.80 13.91
CA LEU A 283 -6.60 -12.71 15.00
C LEU A 283 -7.36 -13.94 14.48
N LEU A 284 -8.28 -13.76 13.53
CA LEU A 284 -9.02 -14.86 12.90
C LEU A 284 -8.09 -15.80 12.14
N VAL A 285 -7.13 -15.25 11.40
CA VAL A 285 -6.11 -16.04 10.66
C VAL A 285 -5.22 -16.83 11.63
N VAL A 286 -4.75 -16.21 12.71
CA VAL A 286 -3.99 -16.89 13.79
C VAL A 286 -4.80 -18.01 14.40
N LEU A 287 -6.06 -17.74 14.76
CA LEU A 287 -6.94 -18.70 15.41
C LEU A 287 -7.19 -19.91 14.51
N THR A 288 -7.43 -19.68 13.22
CA THR A 288 -7.64 -20.74 12.24
C THR A 288 -6.40 -21.63 12.11
N GLY A 289 -5.24 -21.04 11.91
CA GLY A 289 -3.96 -21.77 11.83
C GLY A 289 -3.64 -22.52 13.14
N TYR A 290 -3.87 -21.86 14.29
CA TYR A 290 -3.72 -22.50 15.59
C TYR A 290 -4.60 -23.74 15.73
N LEU A 291 -5.88 -23.68 15.36
CA LEU A 291 -6.81 -24.79 15.49
C LEU A 291 -6.44 -25.96 14.60
N ILE A 292 -6.04 -25.71 13.35
CA ILE A 292 -5.59 -26.76 12.41
C ILE A 292 -4.39 -27.50 12.99
N ILE A 293 -3.35 -26.77 13.36
CA ILE A 293 -2.11 -27.37 13.89
C ILE A 293 -2.36 -28.04 15.26
N TYR A 294 -3.15 -27.40 16.13
CA TYR A 294 -3.51 -27.95 17.43
C TYR A 294 -4.23 -29.30 17.30
N ASN A 295 -5.18 -29.43 16.36
CA ASN A 295 -5.89 -30.68 16.11
C ASN A 295 -4.92 -31.81 15.75
N VAL A 296 -3.99 -31.55 14.83
CA VAL A 296 -3.00 -32.54 14.38
C VAL A 296 -2.08 -32.95 15.54
N PHE A 297 -1.57 -31.99 16.30
CA PHE A 297 -0.71 -32.29 17.46
C PHE A 297 -1.46 -32.99 18.59
N GLN A 298 -2.72 -32.65 18.82
CA GLN A 298 -3.53 -33.31 19.83
C GLN A 298 -3.77 -34.78 19.49
N ILE A 299 -4.11 -35.09 18.23
CA ILE A 299 -4.26 -36.48 17.76
C ILE A 299 -2.92 -37.20 17.87
N SER A 300 -1.83 -36.56 17.48
CA SER A 300 -0.50 -37.15 17.56
C SER A 300 -0.09 -37.47 18.99
N VAL A 301 -0.27 -36.55 19.93
CA VAL A 301 0.10 -36.73 21.34
C VAL A 301 -0.79 -37.75 22.04
N THR A 302 -2.11 -37.78 21.75
CA THR A 302 -3.01 -38.79 22.32
C THR A 302 -2.69 -40.18 21.82
N GLY A 303 -2.27 -40.34 20.56
CA GLY A 303 -1.80 -41.63 20.03
C GLY A 303 -0.53 -42.16 20.73
N ASP A 304 0.32 -41.27 21.19
CA ASP A 304 1.58 -41.64 21.86
C ASP A 304 1.50 -41.65 23.40
N ILE A 305 0.32 -41.47 24.00
CA ILE A 305 0.19 -41.35 25.46
C ILE A 305 0.78 -42.54 26.21
N ARG A 306 0.58 -43.77 25.69
CA ARG A 306 1.17 -44.99 26.28
C ARG A 306 2.70 -44.90 26.29
N PHE A 307 3.30 -44.45 25.23
CA PHE A 307 4.75 -44.29 25.14
C PHE A 307 5.26 -43.22 26.11
N TYR A 308 4.55 -42.09 26.22
CA TYR A 308 4.89 -41.09 27.23
C TYR A 308 4.75 -41.55 28.66
N GLY A 309 3.78 -42.43 28.94
CA GLY A 309 3.64 -43.11 30.21
C GLY A 309 4.83 -44.01 30.53
N LEU A 310 5.32 -44.81 29.58
CA LEU A 310 6.54 -45.61 29.74
C LEU A 310 7.79 -44.75 29.97
N LEU A 311 7.91 -43.61 29.30
CA LEU A 311 9.00 -42.67 29.58
C LEU A 311 8.97 -42.10 31.00
N LYS A 312 7.78 -41.95 31.58
CA LYS A 312 7.63 -41.51 32.98
C LYS A 312 8.00 -42.59 33.97
N THR A 313 7.78 -43.88 33.68
CA THR A 313 8.22 -44.95 34.59
C THR A 313 9.73 -44.99 34.72
N ILE A 314 10.48 -44.60 33.71
CA ILE A 314 11.95 -44.47 33.74
C ILE A 314 12.44 -43.07 34.24
N GLY A 315 11.53 -42.25 34.82
CA GLY A 315 11.87 -41.00 35.49
C GLY A 315 11.84 -39.73 34.64
N THR A 316 11.22 -39.74 33.46
CA THR A 316 11.09 -38.52 32.63
C THR A 316 10.11 -37.53 33.28
N THR A 317 10.52 -36.26 33.41
CA THR A 317 9.70 -35.21 34.00
C THR A 317 8.70 -34.60 33.01
N PRO A 318 7.58 -34.02 33.47
CA PRO A 318 6.60 -33.33 32.58
C PRO A 318 7.23 -32.23 31.74
N ARG A 319 8.23 -31.51 32.26
CA ARG A 319 8.95 -30.47 31.51
C ARG A 319 9.81 -31.04 30.37
N GLN A 320 10.41 -32.21 30.60
CA GLN A 320 11.20 -32.90 29.55
C GLN A 320 10.30 -33.43 28.44
N LEU A 321 9.12 -33.96 28.76
CA LEU A 321 8.12 -34.37 27.75
C LEU A 321 7.61 -33.18 26.91
N SER A 322 7.28 -32.08 27.54
CA SER A 322 6.88 -30.86 26.81
C SER A 322 8.01 -30.34 25.91
N ARG A 323 9.27 -30.44 26.36
CA ARG A 323 10.43 -30.09 25.54
C ARG A 323 10.63 -31.05 24.37
N LEU A 324 10.39 -32.35 24.57
CA LEU A 324 10.43 -33.38 23.52
C LEU A 324 9.45 -33.05 22.40
N ILE A 325 8.19 -32.77 22.76
CA ILE A 325 7.13 -32.42 21.80
C ILE A 325 7.47 -31.13 21.04
N ARG A 326 7.98 -30.10 21.74
CA ARG A 326 8.43 -28.86 21.07
C ARG A 326 9.57 -29.11 20.08
N HIS A 327 10.55 -29.96 20.43
CA HIS A 327 11.61 -30.33 19.49
C HIS A 327 11.07 -31.08 18.27
N GLN A 328 10.10 -31.96 18.45
CA GLN A 328 9.45 -32.63 17.31
C GLN A 328 8.74 -31.61 16.42
N ALA A 329 7.99 -30.67 17.00
CA ALA A 329 7.32 -29.62 16.28
C ALA A 329 8.30 -28.75 15.46
N LEU A 330 9.41 -28.33 16.07
CA LEU A 330 10.45 -27.57 15.37
C LEU A 330 11.07 -28.32 14.18
N TRP A 331 11.34 -29.64 14.34
CA TRP A 331 11.83 -30.44 13.22
C TRP A 331 10.81 -30.61 12.09
N LEU A 332 9.53 -30.72 12.43
CA LEU A 332 8.46 -30.80 11.43
C LEU A 332 8.25 -29.45 10.75
N SER A 333 8.40 -28.34 11.50
CA SER A 333 8.35 -26.97 10.96
C SER A 333 9.47 -26.69 9.99
N LEU A 334 10.68 -27.22 10.23
CA LEU A 334 11.82 -27.04 9.34
C LEU A 334 11.57 -27.61 7.91
N MET A 335 10.67 -28.56 7.79
CA MET A 335 10.24 -29.13 6.49
C MET A 335 8.92 -28.49 6.00
N GLY A 336 7.99 -28.23 6.92
CA GLY A 336 6.66 -27.74 6.58
C GLY A 336 6.65 -26.26 6.19
N ILE A 337 7.41 -25.41 6.90
CA ILE A 337 7.44 -23.98 6.64
C ILE A 337 8.01 -23.66 5.24
N PRO A 338 9.19 -24.15 4.83
CA PRO A 338 9.70 -23.83 3.49
C PRO A 338 8.77 -24.29 2.35
N ALA A 339 8.17 -25.49 2.50
CA ALA A 339 7.22 -25.99 1.54
C ALA A 339 5.95 -25.10 1.46
N GLY A 340 5.47 -24.64 2.63
CA GLY A 340 4.33 -23.74 2.73
C GLY A 340 4.62 -22.35 2.18
N LEU A 341 5.83 -21.80 2.41
CA LEU A 341 6.26 -20.51 1.87
C LEU A 341 6.29 -20.53 0.34
N ALA A 342 6.94 -21.54 -0.26
CA ALA A 342 7.05 -21.64 -1.71
C ALA A 342 5.67 -21.81 -2.37
N ALA A 343 4.84 -22.73 -1.86
CA ALA A 343 3.50 -22.97 -2.38
C ALA A 343 2.58 -21.76 -2.13
N GLY A 344 2.69 -21.10 -0.97
CA GLY A 344 1.88 -19.95 -0.59
C GLY A 344 2.19 -18.72 -1.44
N TRP A 345 3.46 -18.46 -1.73
CA TRP A 345 3.84 -17.40 -2.65
C TRP A 345 3.32 -17.67 -4.07
N GLY A 346 3.45 -18.91 -4.56
CA GLY A 346 2.90 -19.28 -5.87
C GLY A 346 1.39 -19.10 -5.96
N VAL A 347 0.63 -19.50 -4.92
CA VAL A 347 -0.82 -19.26 -4.83
C VAL A 347 -1.12 -17.76 -4.76
N GLY A 348 -0.39 -17.00 -3.93
CA GLY A 348 -0.52 -15.55 -3.84
C GLY A 348 -0.25 -14.85 -5.17
N ALA A 349 0.78 -15.27 -5.90
CA ALA A 349 1.13 -14.72 -7.21
C ALA A 349 0.01 -14.93 -8.26
N VAL A 350 -0.66 -16.07 -8.22
CA VAL A 350 -1.81 -16.35 -9.11
C VAL A 350 -3.06 -15.58 -8.68
N LEU A 351 -3.28 -15.45 -7.37
CA LEU A 351 -4.47 -14.76 -6.85
C LEU A 351 -4.38 -13.23 -6.97
N THR A 352 -3.20 -12.65 -6.87
CA THR A 352 -2.99 -11.20 -6.92
C THR A 352 -3.58 -10.55 -8.19
N PRO A 353 -3.25 -10.99 -9.42
CA PRO A 353 -3.84 -10.39 -10.60
C PRO A 353 -5.37 -10.54 -10.67
N VAL A 354 -5.90 -11.67 -10.20
CA VAL A 354 -7.35 -11.92 -10.17
C VAL A 354 -8.04 -10.97 -9.18
N ALA A 355 -7.42 -10.76 -8.02
CA ALA A 355 -7.95 -9.86 -6.99
C ALA A 355 -7.93 -8.39 -7.47
N LEU A 356 -6.81 -7.95 -8.05
CA LEU A 356 -6.60 -6.56 -8.42
C LEU A 356 -7.22 -6.15 -9.76
N SER A 357 -7.46 -7.10 -10.67
CA SER A 357 -8.04 -6.80 -11.99
C SER A 357 -9.44 -6.18 -11.96
N ARG A 358 -10.13 -6.25 -10.83
CA ARG A 358 -11.44 -5.64 -10.58
C ARG A 358 -11.38 -4.32 -9.81
N THR A 359 -10.18 -3.86 -9.48
CA THR A 359 -9.94 -2.59 -8.78
C THR A 359 -9.57 -1.49 -9.79
N ILE A 360 -9.41 -0.26 -9.28
CA ILE A 360 -8.96 0.90 -10.08
C ILE A 360 -7.56 0.75 -10.68
N LEU A 361 -6.78 -0.22 -10.19
CA LEU A 361 -5.38 -0.40 -10.59
C LEU A 361 -5.21 -0.94 -12.02
N GLY A 362 -6.29 -1.45 -12.63
CA GLY A 362 -6.23 -2.05 -13.96
C GLY A 362 -5.34 -3.31 -14.02
N LYS A 363 -5.19 -3.89 -15.22
CA LYS A 363 -4.38 -5.12 -15.39
C LYS A 363 -2.90 -4.83 -15.62
N GLU A 364 -2.56 -3.66 -16.14
CA GLU A 364 -1.21 -3.33 -16.62
C GLU A 364 -0.25 -2.92 -15.49
N HIS A 365 -0.78 -2.48 -14.35
CA HIS A 365 0.03 -1.94 -13.25
C HIS A 365 0.13 -2.88 -12.03
N ILE A 366 -0.23 -4.16 -12.20
CA ILE A 366 -0.20 -5.13 -11.09
C ILE A 366 1.19 -5.71 -10.93
N LYS A 367 1.83 -5.43 -9.79
CA LYS A 367 3.11 -6.00 -9.41
C LYS A 367 2.92 -7.04 -8.31
N VAL A 368 3.37 -8.27 -8.56
CA VAL A 368 3.40 -9.30 -7.52
C VAL A 368 4.62 -9.09 -6.65
N SER A 369 4.39 -8.81 -5.37
CA SER A 369 5.48 -8.62 -4.41
C SER A 369 6.24 -9.92 -4.15
N GLY A 370 7.55 -9.84 -4.20
CA GLY A 370 8.50 -10.91 -3.83
C GLY A 370 9.39 -10.49 -2.67
N SER A 371 8.97 -9.51 -1.87
CA SER A 371 9.77 -8.95 -0.78
C SER A 371 10.12 -10.00 0.28
N TRP A 372 11.32 -9.91 0.85
CA TRP A 372 11.79 -10.87 1.86
C TRP A 372 10.97 -10.80 3.15
N GLU A 373 10.34 -9.67 3.42
CA GLU A 373 9.47 -9.41 4.57
C GLU A 373 8.27 -10.37 4.59
N ILE A 374 7.71 -10.70 3.41
CA ILE A 374 6.63 -11.68 3.28
C ILE A 374 7.07 -13.03 3.82
N PHE A 375 8.24 -13.50 3.38
CA PHE A 375 8.76 -14.80 3.77
C PHE A 375 9.17 -14.82 5.25
N ALA A 376 9.83 -13.79 5.73
CA ALA A 376 10.24 -13.67 7.13
C ALA A 376 9.02 -13.56 8.05
N GLY A 377 8.06 -12.70 7.72
CA GLY A 377 6.83 -12.52 8.48
C GLY A 377 5.99 -13.79 8.52
N ALA A 378 5.73 -14.43 7.37
CA ALA A 378 4.97 -15.67 7.29
C ALA A 378 5.66 -16.83 8.05
N ALA A 379 6.99 -16.95 7.95
CA ALA A 379 7.75 -17.96 8.67
C ALA A 379 7.70 -17.74 10.19
N ALA A 380 7.89 -16.50 10.66
CA ALA A 380 7.79 -16.14 12.07
C ALA A 380 6.39 -16.42 12.62
N PHE A 381 5.36 -16.04 11.87
CA PHE A 381 3.97 -16.23 12.25
C PHE A 381 3.57 -17.71 12.29
N ALA A 382 4.00 -18.50 11.28
CA ALA A 382 3.80 -19.94 11.25
C ALA A 382 4.51 -20.63 12.42
N LEU A 383 5.77 -20.26 12.68
CA LEU A 383 6.55 -20.81 13.81
C LEU A 383 5.90 -20.49 15.15
N PHE A 384 5.48 -19.24 15.35
CA PHE A 384 4.73 -18.83 16.55
C PHE A 384 3.46 -19.67 16.75
N THR A 385 2.67 -19.83 15.68
CA THR A 385 1.43 -20.62 15.68
C THR A 385 1.70 -22.09 16.01
N VAL A 386 2.75 -22.69 15.44
CA VAL A 386 3.16 -24.07 15.76
C VAL A 386 3.53 -24.20 17.22
N LEU A 387 4.36 -23.31 17.77
CA LEU A 387 4.79 -23.34 19.16
C LEU A 387 3.62 -23.18 20.13
N LEU A 388 2.70 -22.28 19.82
CA LEU A 388 1.48 -22.07 20.60
C LEU A 388 0.57 -23.31 20.58
N SER A 389 0.38 -23.89 19.39
CA SER A 389 -0.48 -25.09 19.18
C SER A 389 0.05 -26.34 19.91
N CYS A 390 1.38 -26.47 20.05
CA CYS A 390 2.02 -27.58 20.76
C CYS A 390 1.99 -27.43 22.29
N ALA A 391 1.76 -26.25 22.81
CA ALA A 391 1.88 -25.97 24.26
C ALA A 391 0.85 -26.78 25.08
N LYS A 392 -0.41 -26.80 24.65
CA LYS A 392 -1.49 -27.50 25.36
C LYS A 392 -1.39 -29.03 25.25
N PRO A 393 -1.16 -29.64 24.06
CA PRO A 393 -0.88 -31.07 23.95
C PRO A 393 0.33 -31.51 24.79
N GLY A 394 1.41 -30.73 24.79
CA GLY A 394 2.60 -31.00 25.61
C GLY A 394 2.32 -31.01 27.12
N ARG A 395 1.45 -30.13 27.60
CA ARG A 395 1.00 -30.13 29.01
C ARG A 395 0.13 -31.36 29.32
N ILE A 396 -0.74 -31.78 28.41
CA ILE A 396 -1.58 -32.98 28.57
C ILE A 396 -0.69 -34.21 28.70
N ALA A 397 0.28 -34.43 27.81
CA ALA A 397 1.24 -35.52 27.90
C ALA A 397 2.02 -35.52 29.23
N GLY A 398 2.37 -34.31 29.70
CA GLY A 398 3.04 -34.13 30.99
C GLY A 398 2.19 -34.46 32.23
N LYS A 399 0.87 -34.35 32.19
CA LYS A 399 -0.03 -34.58 33.33
C LYS A 399 -0.45 -36.05 33.49
N VAL A 400 -0.52 -36.82 32.42
CA VAL A 400 -0.97 -38.24 32.50
C VAL A 400 -0.05 -39.08 33.37
N SER A 401 -0.60 -39.83 34.32
CA SER A 401 0.16 -40.75 35.17
C SER A 401 0.59 -42.01 34.40
N PRO A 402 1.67 -42.72 34.81
CA PRO A 402 2.07 -43.97 34.16
C PRO A 402 0.96 -45.05 34.17
N VAL A 403 0.21 -45.13 35.25
CA VAL A 403 -0.91 -46.11 35.39
C VAL A 403 -2.08 -45.74 34.47
N GLU A 404 -2.45 -44.47 34.42
CA GLU A 404 -3.45 -43.98 33.47
C GLU A 404 -3.01 -44.18 32.00
N ALA A 405 -1.73 -43.96 31.68
CA ALA A 405 -1.21 -44.18 30.34
C ALA A 405 -1.26 -45.65 29.92
N ALA A 406 -0.97 -46.59 30.82
CA ALA A 406 -1.08 -48.03 30.55
C ALA A 406 -2.52 -48.48 30.29
N ARG A 407 -3.47 -47.87 31.01
CA ARG A 407 -4.93 -48.13 30.85
C ARG A 407 -5.61 -47.17 29.89
N TYR A 408 -4.86 -46.29 29.21
CA TYR A 408 -5.42 -45.29 28.35
C TYR A 408 -6.08 -45.92 27.13
N THR A 409 -7.40 -45.97 27.19
CA THR A 409 -8.27 -46.19 26.04
C THR A 409 -9.01 -44.85 25.81
N GLU A 410 -9.12 -44.39 24.58
CA GLU A 410 -9.86 -43.17 24.25
C GLU A 410 -11.30 -43.13 24.81
N GLN A 411 -11.79 -44.30 25.26
CA GLN A 411 -13.12 -44.50 25.82
C GLN A 411 -13.22 -44.11 27.32
N ALA A 412 -12.12 -44.09 28.07
CA ALA A 412 -12.12 -43.89 29.53
C ALA A 412 -12.47 -42.49 30.01
N LEU A 413 -12.43 -41.48 29.14
CA LEU A 413 -12.75 -40.10 29.48
C LEU A 413 -14.21 -39.69 29.28
N SER A 414 -15.04 -40.59 28.73
CA SER A 414 -16.45 -40.33 28.51
C SER A 414 -17.31 -41.13 29.53
N GLY A 415 -17.43 -40.58 30.72
CA GLY A 415 -18.32 -41.10 31.78
C GLY A 415 -19.81 -40.92 31.47
N LYS A 416 -20.27 -41.17 30.27
CA LYS A 416 -21.68 -41.03 29.87
C LYS A 416 -22.32 -42.35 29.50
N LYS A 417 -23.50 -42.52 30.09
CA LYS A 417 -24.44 -43.65 30.02
C LYS A 417 -24.42 -44.39 28.67
N LYS A 418 -24.29 -45.72 28.74
CA LYS A 418 -24.54 -46.67 27.63
C LYS A 418 -25.93 -46.44 27.08
N ARG A 419 -26.07 -45.79 25.93
CA ARG A 419 -27.29 -45.82 25.14
C ARG A 419 -27.31 -47.14 24.38
N ARG A 420 -28.27 -48.02 24.69
CA ARG A 420 -28.55 -49.24 23.93
C ARG A 420 -29.12 -48.82 22.57
N ALA A 421 -28.43 -49.16 21.49
CA ALA A 421 -28.95 -49.02 20.13
C ALA A 421 -29.93 -50.16 19.84
N PHE A 422 -31.18 -49.80 19.57
CA PHE A 422 -32.27 -50.75 19.36
C PHE A 422 -32.55 -51.08 17.87
N ARG A 423 -31.74 -50.57 16.92
CA ARG A 423 -31.92 -50.81 15.48
C ARG A 423 -30.58 -51.06 14.78
N GLY A 424 -30.62 -51.98 13.77
CA GLY A 424 -29.46 -52.36 12.97
C GLY A 424 -28.67 -51.14 12.45
N ALA A 425 -27.36 -51.15 12.69
CA ALA A 425 -26.50 -50.00 12.48
C ALA A 425 -26.22 -49.78 11.00
N LYS A 426 -26.88 -48.80 10.40
CA LYS A 426 -26.48 -48.29 9.08
C LYS A 426 -25.15 -47.53 9.24
N VAL A 427 -24.26 -47.60 8.24
CA VAL A 427 -22.91 -47.02 8.26
C VAL A 427 -22.91 -45.55 8.67
N HIS A 428 -23.86 -44.74 8.19
CA HIS A 428 -23.99 -43.34 8.56
C HIS A 428 -24.36 -43.14 10.05
N GLN A 429 -25.20 -44.02 10.64
CA GLN A 429 -25.55 -43.96 12.06
C GLN A 429 -24.35 -44.30 12.96
N MET A 430 -23.50 -45.26 12.51
CA MET A 430 -22.24 -45.57 13.19
C MET A 430 -21.26 -44.38 13.10
N ALA A 431 -21.18 -43.70 11.95
CA ALA A 431 -20.36 -42.50 11.77
C ALA A 431 -20.81 -41.37 12.69
N PHE A 432 -22.11 -41.02 12.72
CA PHE A 432 -22.65 -40.02 13.64
C PHE A 432 -22.47 -40.38 15.12
N SER A 433 -22.64 -41.66 15.47
CA SER A 433 -22.40 -42.13 16.83
C SER A 433 -20.92 -42.00 17.25
N ASN A 434 -19.99 -42.23 16.32
CA ASN A 434 -18.55 -42.05 16.56
C ASN A 434 -18.18 -40.56 16.71
N LEU A 435 -18.77 -39.65 15.91
CA LEU A 435 -18.62 -38.22 16.08
C LEU A 435 -19.10 -37.74 17.45
N GLY A 436 -20.23 -38.26 17.95
CA GLY A 436 -20.77 -37.96 19.26
C GLY A 436 -19.94 -38.51 20.44
N ARG A 437 -19.10 -39.53 20.23
CA ARG A 437 -18.21 -40.10 21.26
C ARG A 437 -17.12 -39.16 21.73
N SER A 438 -16.62 -38.28 20.85
CA SER A 438 -15.60 -37.31 21.17
C SER A 438 -16.05 -35.88 20.84
N SER A 439 -17.21 -35.49 21.35
CA SER A 439 -17.89 -34.22 21.00
C SER A 439 -16.97 -32.98 21.06
N ARG A 440 -16.06 -32.89 22.03
CA ARG A 440 -15.11 -31.80 22.11
C ARG A 440 -14.14 -31.75 20.91
N LYS A 441 -13.65 -32.93 20.46
CA LYS A 441 -12.75 -33.01 19.29
C LYS A 441 -13.54 -32.70 18.00
N THR A 442 -14.75 -33.24 17.89
CA THR A 442 -15.64 -33.01 16.75
C THR A 442 -16.01 -31.52 16.61
N VAL A 443 -16.43 -30.86 17.71
CA VAL A 443 -16.74 -29.44 17.72
C VAL A 443 -15.51 -28.62 17.31
N LEU A 444 -14.33 -28.95 17.82
CA LEU A 444 -13.09 -28.25 17.51
C LEU A 444 -12.73 -28.35 16.02
N VAL A 445 -12.92 -29.53 15.41
CA VAL A 445 -12.71 -29.71 13.95
C VAL A 445 -13.75 -28.95 13.14
N ILE A 446 -15.01 -28.97 13.54
CA ILE A 446 -16.09 -28.24 12.87
C ILE A 446 -15.81 -26.73 12.93
N VAL A 447 -15.46 -26.20 14.10
CA VAL A 447 -15.10 -24.77 14.26
C VAL A 447 -13.89 -24.42 13.41
N SER A 448 -12.86 -25.28 13.36
CA SER A 448 -11.69 -25.04 12.50
C SER A 448 -12.04 -24.99 11.02
N LEU A 449 -12.89 -25.90 10.54
CA LEU A 449 -13.35 -25.92 9.15
C LEU A 449 -14.25 -24.70 8.85
N ALA A 450 -15.18 -24.39 9.76
CA ALA A 450 -16.04 -23.21 9.63
C ALA A 450 -15.22 -21.93 9.50
N LEU A 451 -14.25 -21.72 10.39
CA LEU A 451 -13.36 -20.54 10.33
C LEU A 451 -12.54 -20.49 9.03
N SER A 452 -12.11 -21.65 8.51
CA SER A 452 -11.39 -21.68 7.22
C SER A 452 -12.29 -21.27 6.05
N VAL A 453 -13.57 -21.67 6.06
CA VAL A 453 -14.56 -21.27 5.05
C VAL A 453 -14.88 -19.78 5.20
N THR A 454 -15.11 -19.32 6.42
CA THR A 454 -15.35 -17.87 6.69
C THR A 454 -14.21 -17.01 6.19
N LEU A 455 -12.95 -17.41 6.45
CA LEU A 455 -11.80 -16.68 5.91
C LEU A 455 -11.78 -16.61 4.38
N LEU A 456 -12.08 -17.73 3.72
CA LEU A 456 -12.17 -17.76 2.26
C LEU A 456 -13.27 -16.84 1.75
N GLU A 457 -14.40 -16.83 2.43
CA GLU A 457 -15.55 -15.99 2.08
C GLU A 457 -15.26 -14.49 2.30
N GLU A 458 -14.62 -14.14 3.42
CA GLU A 458 -14.19 -12.74 3.68
C GLU A 458 -13.20 -12.24 2.63
N VAL A 459 -12.21 -13.05 2.25
CA VAL A 459 -11.27 -12.69 1.17
C VAL A 459 -12.02 -12.51 -0.16
N SER A 460 -12.96 -13.42 -0.47
CA SER A 460 -13.79 -13.33 -1.67
C SER A 460 -14.69 -12.09 -1.67
N MET A 461 -15.29 -11.75 -0.54
CA MET A 461 -16.09 -10.53 -0.37
C MET A 461 -15.24 -9.26 -0.51
N PHE A 462 -14.04 -9.26 0.07
CA PHE A 462 -13.13 -8.12 -0.07
C PHE A 462 -12.73 -7.90 -1.53
N VAL A 463 -12.37 -8.98 -2.25
CA VAL A 463 -12.01 -8.94 -3.67
C VAL A 463 -13.21 -8.57 -4.56
N GLY A 464 -14.41 -9.06 -4.23
CA GLY A 464 -15.63 -8.82 -5.00
C GLY A 464 -16.41 -7.56 -4.58
N GLY A 465 -16.03 -6.94 -3.46
CA GLY A 465 -16.75 -5.81 -2.89
C GLY A 465 -16.42 -4.45 -3.50
N PHE A 466 -15.41 -4.37 -4.35
CA PHE A 466 -15.11 -3.14 -5.08
C PHE A 466 -16.14 -2.95 -6.21
N ASP A 467 -16.94 -1.91 -6.08
CA ASP A 467 -17.91 -1.47 -7.06
C ASP A 467 -17.33 -0.29 -7.85
N ALA A 468 -16.87 -0.58 -9.06
CA ALA A 468 -16.25 0.42 -9.95
C ALA A 468 -17.26 1.50 -10.35
N GLU A 469 -18.53 1.14 -10.55
CA GLU A 469 -19.59 2.08 -10.93
C GLU A 469 -19.86 3.07 -9.80
N LYS A 470 -19.96 2.57 -8.56
CA LYS A 470 -20.09 3.42 -7.38
C LYS A 470 -18.87 4.30 -7.14
N TYR A 471 -17.67 3.81 -7.42
CA TYR A 471 -16.44 4.61 -7.33
C TYR A 471 -16.44 5.74 -8.35
N VAL A 472 -16.77 5.44 -9.62
CA VAL A 472 -16.84 6.43 -10.70
C VAL A 472 -17.93 7.44 -10.43
N SER A 473 -19.11 7.02 -9.99
CA SER A 473 -20.24 7.91 -9.67
C SER A 473 -19.95 8.92 -8.56
N ASN A 474 -19.02 8.59 -7.65
CA ASN A 474 -18.51 9.54 -6.64
C ASN A 474 -17.55 10.60 -7.22
N LYS A 475 -16.95 10.33 -8.39
CA LYS A 475 -16.00 11.23 -9.06
C LYS A 475 -16.67 12.04 -10.16
N SER A 476 -17.59 11.45 -10.88
CA SER A 476 -18.34 12.08 -11.96
C SER A 476 -19.78 11.59 -11.94
N CYS A 477 -20.73 12.49 -12.09
CA CYS A 477 -22.15 12.14 -12.21
C CYS A 477 -22.56 11.84 -13.66
N THR A 478 -21.63 11.87 -14.59
CA THR A 478 -21.84 11.68 -16.03
C THR A 478 -20.84 10.68 -16.60
N ASP A 479 -21.24 9.94 -17.64
CA ASP A 479 -20.36 9.02 -18.37
C ASP A 479 -19.25 9.76 -19.12
N PHE A 480 -19.56 10.94 -19.66
CA PHE A 480 -18.63 11.80 -20.37
C PHE A 480 -18.70 13.23 -19.87
N LEU A 481 -17.55 13.84 -19.73
CA LEU A 481 -17.37 15.25 -19.46
C LEU A 481 -16.55 15.88 -20.58
N VAL A 482 -17.13 16.87 -21.26
CA VAL A 482 -16.45 17.60 -22.34
C VAL A 482 -16.25 19.03 -21.86
N SER A 483 -15.01 19.51 -21.91
CA SER A 483 -14.65 20.86 -21.51
C SER A 483 -13.43 21.37 -22.29
N GLY A 484 -13.12 22.65 -22.19
CA GLY A 484 -11.84 23.19 -22.62
C GLY A 484 -10.69 22.54 -21.83
N THR A 485 -9.49 22.62 -22.40
CA THR A 485 -8.29 21.97 -21.83
C THR A 485 -7.97 22.42 -20.40
N ASP A 486 -8.15 23.70 -20.11
CA ASP A 486 -7.87 24.28 -18.78
C ASP A 486 -8.76 23.70 -17.65
N TYR A 487 -9.90 23.16 -17.97
CA TYR A 487 -10.79 22.53 -16.97
C TYR A 487 -10.18 21.27 -16.36
N PHE A 488 -9.39 20.53 -17.13
CA PHE A 488 -8.80 19.26 -16.70
C PHE A 488 -7.42 19.43 -16.05
N ARG A 489 -6.86 20.64 -16.11
CA ARG A 489 -5.57 20.95 -15.47
C ARG A 489 -5.78 21.25 -13.99
N PHE A 490 -4.91 20.70 -13.14
CA PHE A 490 -4.88 21.06 -11.71
C PHE A 490 -4.53 22.52 -11.49
N ASP A 491 -3.81 23.09 -12.45
CA ASP A 491 -3.35 24.42 -12.50
C ASP A 491 -4.21 25.19 -13.51
N HIS A 492 -5.16 25.96 -13.00
CA HIS A 492 -6.05 26.78 -13.80
C HIS A 492 -5.32 28.02 -14.32
N GLY A 493 -4.32 27.82 -15.19
CA GLY A 493 -3.40 28.83 -15.73
C GLY A 493 -4.03 29.99 -16.50
N GLY A 494 -4.97 30.66 -15.92
CA GLY A 494 -5.44 32.00 -16.30
C GLY A 494 -6.15 32.19 -17.63
N LYS A 495 -5.83 31.43 -18.65
CA LYS A 495 -6.54 31.42 -19.96
C LYS A 495 -7.71 30.46 -19.88
N LYS A 496 -8.90 30.98 -19.62
CA LYS A 496 -10.13 30.21 -19.54
C LYS A 496 -10.63 29.94 -20.95
N ASP A 497 -10.26 28.79 -21.49
CA ASP A 497 -10.77 28.33 -22.77
C ASP A 497 -12.08 27.58 -22.55
N TYR A 498 -13.19 28.27 -22.72
CA TYR A 498 -14.52 27.69 -22.60
C TYR A 498 -14.98 27.12 -23.93
N ILE A 499 -15.69 26.00 -23.87
CA ILE A 499 -16.37 25.48 -25.05
C ILE A 499 -17.45 26.48 -25.48
N SER A 500 -17.43 26.85 -26.77
CA SER A 500 -18.43 27.75 -27.30
C SER A 500 -19.83 27.13 -27.30
N ALA A 501 -20.86 27.98 -27.18
CA ALA A 501 -22.25 27.50 -27.25
C ALA A 501 -22.56 26.77 -28.57
N GLU A 502 -21.88 27.16 -29.67
CA GLU A 502 -21.97 26.50 -30.98
C GLU A 502 -21.38 25.07 -30.93
N THR A 503 -20.23 24.88 -30.31
CA THR A 503 -19.64 23.56 -30.13
C THR A 503 -20.53 22.66 -29.25
N VAL A 504 -21.11 23.21 -28.17
CA VAL A 504 -22.07 22.46 -27.36
C VAL A 504 -23.29 22.02 -28.16
N ALA A 505 -23.84 22.90 -29.00
CA ALA A 505 -24.97 22.56 -29.86
C ALA A 505 -24.59 21.47 -30.90
N GLN A 506 -23.43 21.57 -31.54
CA GLN A 506 -22.92 20.54 -32.46
C GLN A 506 -22.73 19.18 -31.76
N ILE A 507 -22.21 19.15 -30.52
CA ILE A 507 -22.08 17.91 -29.75
C ILE A 507 -23.48 17.34 -29.48
N ALA A 508 -24.42 18.14 -29.04
CA ALA A 508 -25.77 17.71 -28.72
C ALA A 508 -26.53 17.16 -29.98
N GLU A 509 -26.33 17.77 -31.15
CA GLU A 509 -26.94 17.31 -32.39
C GLU A 509 -26.32 16.00 -32.93
N ASN A 510 -25.03 15.78 -32.71
CA ASN A 510 -24.29 14.63 -33.21
C ASN A 510 -24.19 13.46 -32.24
N THR A 511 -24.68 13.59 -31.02
CA THR A 511 -24.67 12.54 -30.00
C THR A 511 -26.08 12.10 -29.64
N GLN A 512 -26.29 10.79 -29.45
CA GLN A 512 -27.55 10.23 -28.94
C GLN A 512 -27.47 10.10 -27.42
N ALA A 513 -27.17 11.21 -26.72
CA ALA A 513 -27.11 11.21 -25.27
C ALA A 513 -28.53 11.13 -24.68
N GLU A 514 -28.76 10.21 -23.74
CA GLU A 514 -30.06 10.12 -23.02
C GLU A 514 -30.31 11.36 -22.15
N LEU A 515 -29.24 11.86 -21.52
CA LEU A 515 -29.26 13.06 -20.68
C LEU A 515 -28.02 13.90 -20.97
N SER A 516 -28.21 15.19 -21.10
CA SER A 516 -27.10 16.14 -21.23
C SER A 516 -27.34 17.36 -20.33
N GLY A 517 -26.27 17.97 -19.86
CA GLY A 517 -26.32 19.17 -19.03
C GLY A 517 -25.08 20.02 -19.22
N SER A 518 -25.19 21.31 -18.97
CA SER A 518 -24.09 22.26 -19.07
C SER A 518 -23.72 22.82 -17.70
N GLY A 519 -22.42 22.81 -17.40
CA GLY A 519 -21.87 23.47 -16.22
C GLY A 519 -21.32 24.84 -16.61
N TYR A 520 -21.64 25.86 -15.83
CA TYR A 520 -21.15 27.22 -16.03
C TYR A 520 -20.29 27.64 -14.85
N GLN A 521 -19.11 28.20 -15.15
CA GLN A 521 -18.27 28.81 -14.15
C GLN A 521 -18.35 30.33 -14.29
N PRO A 522 -18.69 31.09 -13.23
CA PRO A 522 -18.71 32.54 -13.33
C PRO A 522 -17.30 33.07 -13.56
N GLY A 523 -17.16 33.85 -14.65
CA GLY A 523 -15.89 34.47 -15.00
C GLY A 523 -15.59 35.66 -14.11
N GLY A 524 -14.35 35.80 -13.67
CA GLY A 524 -13.83 37.03 -13.09
C GLY A 524 -14.11 37.30 -11.62
N PHE A 525 -14.85 36.45 -10.89
CA PHE A 525 -14.97 36.59 -9.45
C PHE A 525 -15.12 35.24 -8.74
N VAL A 526 -14.58 35.15 -7.55
CA VAL A 526 -14.79 33.99 -6.66
C VAL A 526 -15.94 34.36 -5.72
N PRO A 527 -17.12 33.75 -5.87
CA PRO A 527 -18.22 34.03 -4.96
C PRO A 527 -17.84 33.60 -3.54
N THR A 528 -18.04 34.50 -2.58
CA THR A 528 -17.84 34.21 -1.17
C THR A 528 -19.19 34.10 -0.47
N ALA A 529 -19.36 33.09 0.37
CA ALA A 529 -20.52 32.95 1.23
C ALA A 529 -20.15 33.33 2.67
N ARG A 530 -21.08 34.02 3.31
CA ARG A 530 -21.04 34.27 4.74
C ARG A 530 -21.85 33.18 5.43
N ILE A 531 -21.19 32.42 6.28
CA ILE A 531 -21.82 31.27 6.94
C ILE A 531 -21.65 31.43 8.44
N GLY A 532 -22.74 31.33 9.20
CA GLY A 532 -22.68 31.37 10.66
C GLY A 532 -21.72 30.29 11.18
N LYS A 533 -20.84 30.67 12.12
CA LYS A 533 -19.80 29.79 12.69
C LYS A 533 -20.35 28.46 13.19
N GLU A 534 -21.56 28.49 13.80
CA GLU A 534 -22.23 27.29 14.30
C GLU A 534 -22.65 26.33 13.15
N ARG A 535 -23.18 26.87 12.05
CA ARG A 535 -23.55 26.08 10.86
C ARG A 535 -22.33 25.50 10.16
N MET A 536 -21.25 26.26 10.06
CA MET A 536 -20.00 25.76 9.51
C MET A 536 -19.41 24.65 10.39
N GLY A 537 -19.45 24.82 11.71
CA GLY A 537 -19.04 23.78 12.66
C GLY A 537 -19.84 22.49 12.54
N GLN A 538 -21.17 22.59 12.35
CA GLN A 538 -22.01 21.42 12.12
C GLN A 538 -21.73 20.73 10.78
N PHE A 539 -21.42 21.49 9.74
CA PHE A 539 -21.04 20.96 8.43
C PHE A 539 -19.70 20.23 8.49
N LEU A 540 -18.69 20.86 9.07
CA LEU A 540 -17.35 20.27 9.23
C LEU A 540 -17.39 19.06 10.17
N GLY A 541 -18.18 19.11 11.25
CA GLY A 541 -18.31 17.99 12.21
C GLY A 541 -18.93 16.71 11.65
N ARG A 542 -19.46 16.74 10.43
CA ARG A 542 -19.89 15.52 9.73
C ARG A 542 -18.70 14.70 9.19
N ASN A 543 -17.58 15.36 8.90
CA ASN A 543 -16.45 14.77 8.21
C ASN A 543 -15.15 14.82 9.01
N TYR A 544 -15.08 15.64 10.07
CA TYR A 544 -13.86 15.88 10.85
C TYR A 544 -14.12 15.74 12.36
N PRO A 545 -13.12 15.28 13.15
CA PRO A 545 -13.15 15.28 14.61
C PRO A 545 -13.30 16.70 15.18
N GLU A 546 -13.82 16.81 16.42
CA GLU A 546 -14.15 18.11 17.05
C GLU A 546 -12.94 19.04 17.22
N ASP A 547 -11.76 18.48 17.52
CA ASP A 547 -10.50 19.21 17.65
C ASP A 547 -10.07 19.82 16.31
N MET A 548 -10.14 19.05 15.23
CA MET A 548 -9.85 19.52 13.88
C MET A 548 -10.88 20.55 13.39
N VAL A 549 -12.17 20.36 13.69
CA VAL A 549 -13.20 21.37 13.38
C VAL A 549 -12.88 22.70 14.04
N ARG A 550 -12.40 22.66 15.28
CA ARG A 550 -11.99 23.89 16.01
C ARG A 550 -10.83 24.59 15.33
N GLN A 551 -9.79 23.87 14.96
CA GLN A 551 -8.62 24.42 14.25
C GLN A 551 -9.01 24.99 12.88
N LEU A 552 -9.82 24.28 12.10
CA LEU A 552 -10.30 24.74 10.81
C LEU A 552 -11.14 26.04 10.95
N LEU A 553 -12.02 26.11 11.94
CA LEU A 553 -12.81 27.32 12.21
C LEU A 553 -11.97 28.50 12.73
N GLU A 554 -10.86 28.24 13.37
CA GLU A 554 -9.91 29.27 13.81
C GLU A 554 -9.07 29.82 12.67
N GLY A 555 -8.69 28.99 11.70
CA GLY A 555 -7.91 29.38 10.51
C GLY A 555 -8.75 30.08 9.43
N MET A 556 -10.08 29.99 9.46
CA MET A 556 -10.93 30.65 8.46
C MET A 556 -11.06 32.15 8.71
N GLU A 557 -11.12 32.92 7.62
CA GLU A 557 -11.37 34.36 7.68
C GLU A 557 -12.72 34.66 8.36
N LYS A 558 -12.71 35.59 9.31
CA LYS A 558 -13.90 35.99 10.11
C LYS A 558 -14.26 37.42 9.81
N LYS A 559 -15.54 37.64 9.52
CA LYS A 559 -16.08 38.97 9.35
C LYS A 559 -17.40 39.10 10.17
N ASP A 560 -17.43 40.00 11.15
CA ASP A 560 -18.59 40.23 12.06
C ASP A 560 -19.08 38.94 12.76
N GLY A 561 -18.19 38.03 13.13
CA GLY A 561 -18.50 36.77 13.83
C GLY A 561 -18.88 35.59 12.93
N ASP A 562 -19.07 35.83 11.64
CA ASP A 562 -19.30 34.78 10.63
C ASP A 562 -18.03 34.37 9.93
N VAL A 563 -18.02 33.13 9.41
CA VAL A 563 -16.94 32.61 8.58
C VAL A 563 -17.16 33.02 7.14
N VAL A 564 -16.14 33.60 6.49
CA VAL A 564 -16.16 33.90 5.06
C VAL A 564 -15.40 32.81 4.33
N GLN A 565 -16.07 32.14 3.43
CA GLN A 565 -15.47 31.08 2.62
C GLN A 565 -15.76 31.32 1.15
N SER A 566 -14.72 31.11 0.30
CA SER A 566 -14.94 31.02 -1.13
C SER A 566 -15.82 29.81 -1.43
N VAL A 567 -16.90 30.04 -2.18
CA VAL A 567 -17.80 28.97 -2.61
C VAL A 567 -17.47 28.64 -4.04
N GLN A 568 -16.97 27.44 -4.29
CA GLN A 568 -17.10 26.86 -5.62
C GLN A 568 -18.59 26.57 -5.82
N ILE A 569 -19.26 27.37 -6.65
CA ILE A 569 -20.62 27.08 -7.04
C ILE A 569 -20.58 25.74 -7.77
N GLY A 570 -21.12 24.70 -7.14
CA GLY A 570 -21.26 23.40 -7.75
C GLY A 570 -22.07 23.53 -9.05
N ARG A 571 -21.75 22.68 -10.01
CA ARG A 571 -22.36 22.61 -11.32
C ARG A 571 -23.89 22.68 -11.20
N ALA A 572 -24.51 23.71 -11.74
CA ALA A 572 -25.95 23.73 -11.90
C ALA A 572 -26.30 22.76 -13.02
N HIS A 573 -26.96 21.67 -12.68
CA HIS A 573 -27.66 20.85 -13.67
C HIS A 573 -28.94 21.57 -14.05
N VAL A 574 -29.02 22.01 -15.27
CA VAL A 574 -30.25 22.51 -15.87
C VAL A 574 -30.78 21.43 -16.78
#